data_b87e50f36b9755a970f71702d09db41b
#
_entry.id   b87e50f36b9755a970f71702d09db41b
#
_cell.length_a   1.000
_cell.length_b   1.000
_cell.length_c   1.000
_cell.angle_alpha   90.00
_cell.angle_beta   90.00
_cell.angle_gamma   90.00
#
_symmetry.space_group_name_H-M   'P 1'
#
loop_
_entity.id
_entity.type
_entity.pdbx_description
1 polymer ?
#
loop_
_entity_poly.entity_id
_entity_poly.type
_entity_poly.pdbx_seq_one_letter_code
_entity_poly.pdbx_strand_id
1 'polypeptide(L)'
;MGNNNFKLSIIIPVYNEEEALTGVLSAITDTMNPLSIVYELIAVNDCSTDRSAEILKNSPSVKTINHTRNKGYGASLKTGIKNSLYDWIMIIDGDGTYPVDVLPEMIKETERYDMIIGARDRNSRGIPSERKFAKNFLNRFAGYLTGKHIPDLNSGMRIFKKELALKYWELFPNRFSFTTTLTMVSLSHGYETKFFPISYHKRKGKSSIRPADFFSFLKLVTKLSLFFRPIKVFGPLSLFVFIAALVILGSFFFGFTEKFLDTTFVTLVALAIQTFFFGLLAEIVIHNRKH
;
A
#
# COMPACT_ATOMS: atom_id res chain seq x y z
N MET A 1 -2.04 9.32 30.00
CA MET A 1 -3.07 10.38 29.98
C MET A 1 -3.49 10.53 28.53
N GLY A 2 -4.64 10.00 28.16
CA GLY A 2 -5.07 9.97 26.77
C GLY A 2 -5.38 11.38 26.29
N ASN A 3 -4.95 11.68 25.08
CA ASN A 3 -5.22 12.94 24.41
C ASN A 3 -6.76 13.05 24.22
N ASN A 4 -7.42 13.85 25.07
CA ASN A 4 -8.88 14.01 25.14
C ASN A 4 -9.52 14.50 23.82
N ASN A 5 -8.71 14.64 22.76
CA ASN A 5 -9.12 15.19 21.46
C ASN A 5 -8.96 14.21 20.29
N PHE A 6 -8.58 12.94 20.55
CA PHE A 6 -8.45 11.94 19.49
C PHE A 6 -9.84 11.49 19.02
N LYS A 7 -10.08 11.62 17.71
CA LYS A 7 -11.32 11.22 17.04
C LYS A 7 -11.00 10.39 15.81
N LEU A 8 -11.76 9.34 15.56
CA LEU A 8 -11.44 8.33 14.55
C LEU A 8 -12.62 8.04 13.61
N SER A 9 -12.40 8.10 12.31
CA SER A 9 -13.34 7.60 11.31
C SER A 9 -12.87 6.22 10.84
N ILE A 10 -13.66 5.18 11.10
CA ILE A 10 -13.38 3.80 10.72
C ILE A 10 -14.11 3.50 9.42
N ILE A 11 -13.36 3.18 8.36
CA ILE A 11 -13.87 2.93 7.01
C ILE A 11 -13.79 1.45 6.70
N ILE A 12 -14.92 0.88 6.32
CA ILE A 12 -15.10 -0.52 6.00
C ILE A 12 -15.57 -0.62 4.54
N PRO A 13 -14.70 -0.97 3.58
CA PRO A 13 -15.12 -1.30 2.23
C PRO A 13 -15.83 -2.65 2.23
N VAL A 14 -17.02 -2.71 1.62
CA VAL A 14 -17.86 -3.91 1.61
C VAL A 14 -18.20 -4.29 0.18
N TYR A 15 -17.90 -5.54 -0.20
CA TYR A 15 -18.35 -6.14 -1.46
C TYR A 15 -18.49 -7.65 -1.30
N ASN A 16 -19.75 -8.11 -1.16
CA ASN A 16 -20.10 -9.52 -0.96
C ASN A 16 -19.41 -10.14 0.27
N GLU A 17 -19.67 -9.58 1.46
CA GLU A 17 -19.09 -9.99 2.73
C GLU A 17 -20.18 -10.44 3.75
N GLU A 18 -21.33 -10.94 3.27
CA GLU A 18 -22.48 -11.33 4.14
C GLU A 18 -22.12 -12.29 5.26
N GLU A 19 -21.14 -13.18 5.04
CA GLU A 19 -20.73 -14.20 6.03
C GLU A 19 -19.97 -13.62 7.24
N ALA A 20 -19.29 -12.47 7.07
CA ALA A 20 -18.41 -11.92 8.09
C ALA A 20 -18.87 -10.56 8.63
N LEU A 21 -19.60 -9.80 7.81
CA LEU A 21 -19.85 -8.38 8.04
C LEU A 21 -20.51 -8.08 9.40
N THR A 22 -21.54 -8.84 9.80
CA THR A 22 -22.21 -8.66 11.10
C THR A 22 -21.23 -8.84 12.26
N GLY A 23 -20.38 -9.89 12.20
CA GLY A 23 -19.39 -10.14 13.23
C GLY A 23 -18.30 -9.05 13.29
N VAL A 24 -17.89 -8.52 12.14
CA VAL A 24 -16.91 -7.42 12.07
C VAL A 24 -17.47 -6.14 12.68
N LEU A 25 -18.71 -5.76 12.33
CA LEU A 25 -19.37 -4.57 12.88
C LEU A 25 -19.53 -4.66 14.39
N SER A 26 -20.01 -5.81 14.90
CA SER A 26 -20.13 -6.04 16.35
C SER A 26 -18.75 -5.96 17.04
N ALA A 27 -17.76 -6.69 16.55
CA ALA A 27 -16.44 -6.71 17.15
C ALA A 27 -15.80 -5.31 17.22
N ILE A 28 -15.97 -4.48 16.19
CA ILE A 28 -15.49 -3.08 16.21
C ILE A 28 -16.22 -2.29 17.28
N THR A 29 -17.54 -2.39 17.34
CA THR A 29 -18.36 -1.66 18.31
C THR A 29 -18.01 -2.07 19.74
N ASP A 30 -17.91 -3.37 20.00
CA ASP A 30 -17.58 -3.93 21.32
C ASP A 30 -16.17 -3.53 21.78
N THR A 31 -15.22 -3.41 20.85
CA THR A 31 -13.84 -2.97 21.15
C THR A 31 -13.75 -1.46 21.37
N MET A 32 -14.48 -0.67 20.58
CA MET A 32 -14.35 0.79 20.63
C MET A 32 -15.17 1.45 21.73
N ASN A 33 -16.36 0.93 22.07
CA ASN A 33 -17.24 1.52 23.07
C ASN A 33 -16.57 1.72 24.46
N PRO A 34 -15.74 0.78 24.96
CA PRO A 34 -15.06 0.96 26.26
C PRO A 34 -13.96 2.03 26.25
N LEU A 35 -13.50 2.51 25.07
CA LEU A 35 -12.30 3.34 24.98
C LEU A 35 -12.52 4.83 25.27
N SER A 36 -13.75 5.28 25.48
CA SER A 36 -14.06 6.72 25.66
C SER A 36 -13.53 7.62 24.51
N ILE A 37 -13.39 7.06 23.31
CA ILE A 37 -12.92 7.74 22.10
C ILE A 37 -14.13 8.06 21.22
N VAL A 38 -14.18 9.28 20.70
CA VAL A 38 -15.21 9.65 19.72
C VAL A 38 -14.86 9.01 18.40
N TYR A 39 -15.75 8.19 17.85
CA TYR A 39 -15.55 7.55 16.57
C TYR A 39 -16.83 7.51 15.74
N GLU A 40 -16.68 7.30 14.44
CA GLU A 40 -17.75 6.97 13.51
C GLU A 40 -17.40 5.71 12.71
N LEU A 41 -18.42 4.94 12.34
CA LEU A 41 -18.28 3.80 11.42
C LEU A 41 -18.86 4.20 10.06
N ILE A 42 -18.07 4.05 9.00
CA ILE A 42 -18.48 4.31 7.61
C ILE A 42 -18.30 3.03 6.81
N ALA A 43 -19.39 2.39 6.43
CA ALA A 43 -19.39 1.26 5.52
C ALA A 43 -19.66 1.74 4.09
N VAL A 44 -18.79 1.42 3.16
CA VAL A 44 -18.99 1.73 1.73
C VAL A 44 -19.31 0.45 0.99
N ASN A 45 -20.59 0.26 0.68
CA ASN A 45 -21.06 -0.88 -0.10
C ASN A 45 -20.81 -0.65 -1.59
N ASP A 46 -19.89 -1.43 -2.15
CA ASP A 46 -19.48 -1.32 -3.55
C ASP A 46 -20.37 -2.13 -4.50
N CYS A 47 -21.69 -1.94 -4.38
CA CYS A 47 -22.71 -2.63 -5.17
C CYS A 47 -22.68 -4.16 -4.92
N SER A 48 -22.75 -4.58 -3.65
CA SER A 48 -22.86 -6.01 -3.29
C SER A 48 -24.13 -6.64 -3.87
N THR A 49 -24.01 -7.91 -4.25
CA THR A 49 -25.07 -8.73 -4.83
C THR A 49 -25.63 -9.79 -3.87
N ASP A 50 -25.03 -9.88 -2.69
CA ASP A 50 -25.45 -10.73 -1.58
C ASP A 50 -26.23 -9.93 -0.52
N ARG A 51 -26.43 -10.50 0.67
CA ARG A 51 -27.15 -9.83 1.77
C ARG A 51 -26.37 -8.73 2.50
N SER A 52 -25.14 -8.38 2.05
CA SER A 52 -24.34 -7.33 2.69
C SER A 52 -25.08 -5.99 2.78
N ALA A 53 -25.81 -5.59 1.73
CA ALA A 53 -26.58 -4.36 1.72
C ALA A 53 -27.72 -4.37 2.76
N GLU A 54 -28.37 -5.50 2.95
CA GLU A 54 -29.43 -5.70 3.95
C GLU A 54 -28.87 -5.61 5.37
N ILE A 55 -27.71 -6.26 5.63
CA ILE A 55 -27.02 -6.21 6.93
C ILE A 55 -26.70 -4.75 7.28
N LEU A 56 -26.14 -3.98 6.34
CA LEU A 56 -25.82 -2.58 6.56
C LEU A 56 -27.06 -1.71 6.82
N LYS A 57 -28.17 -1.97 6.12
CA LYS A 57 -29.43 -1.26 6.35
C LYS A 57 -29.96 -1.49 7.77
N ASN A 58 -29.73 -2.69 8.32
CA ASN A 58 -30.15 -3.07 9.66
C ASN A 58 -29.13 -2.69 10.75
N SER A 59 -28.09 -1.92 10.41
CA SER A 59 -27.03 -1.46 11.33
C SER A 59 -27.08 0.07 11.48
N PRO A 60 -27.97 0.63 12.30
CA PRO A 60 -28.24 2.08 12.35
C PRO A 60 -27.06 2.91 12.89
N SER A 61 -26.15 2.32 13.63
CA SER A 61 -24.91 2.96 14.12
C SER A 61 -23.83 3.12 13.02
N VAL A 62 -24.05 2.55 11.84
CA VAL A 62 -23.10 2.56 10.73
C VAL A 62 -23.59 3.51 9.65
N LYS A 63 -22.79 4.53 9.32
CA LYS A 63 -23.03 5.38 8.16
C LYS A 63 -22.78 4.60 6.88
N THR A 64 -23.85 4.21 6.20
CA THR A 64 -23.75 3.41 4.97
C THR A 64 -23.77 4.30 3.73
N ILE A 65 -22.81 4.07 2.82
CA ILE A 65 -22.74 4.74 1.52
C ILE A 65 -22.78 3.66 0.44
N ASN A 66 -23.75 3.75 -0.47
CA ASN A 66 -23.91 2.77 -1.53
C ASN A 66 -23.40 3.29 -2.87
N HIS A 67 -22.56 2.53 -3.55
CA HIS A 67 -22.21 2.76 -4.94
C HIS A 67 -23.27 2.17 -5.86
N THR A 68 -23.56 2.85 -6.95
CA THR A 68 -24.54 2.39 -7.98
C THR A 68 -24.00 1.28 -8.86
N ARG A 69 -22.67 1.08 -8.87
CA ARG A 69 -21.96 -0.01 -9.58
C ARG A 69 -20.68 -0.32 -8.83
N ASN A 70 -20.10 -1.49 -9.03
CA ASN A 70 -18.80 -1.84 -8.47
C ASN A 70 -17.70 -0.93 -9.07
N LYS A 71 -17.13 -0.07 -8.22
CA LYS A 71 -16.07 0.88 -8.55
C LYS A 71 -14.68 0.39 -8.11
N GLY A 72 -14.64 -0.62 -7.25
CA GLY A 72 -13.45 -1.25 -6.71
C GLY A 72 -13.04 -0.75 -5.33
N TYR A 73 -12.21 -1.55 -4.67
CA TYR A 73 -11.74 -1.37 -3.30
C TYR A 73 -11.22 0.04 -3.01
N GLY A 74 -10.29 0.54 -3.85
CA GLY A 74 -9.72 1.88 -3.66
C GLY A 74 -10.75 3.00 -3.83
N ALA A 75 -11.76 2.82 -4.70
CA ALA A 75 -12.84 3.78 -4.85
C ALA A 75 -13.73 3.82 -3.60
N SER A 76 -13.98 2.66 -2.98
CA SER A 76 -14.72 2.57 -1.72
C SER A 76 -13.98 3.28 -0.60
N LEU A 77 -12.66 3.08 -0.49
CA LEU A 77 -11.83 3.80 0.48
C LEU A 77 -11.85 5.32 0.23
N LYS A 78 -11.70 5.75 -1.02
CA LYS A 78 -11.81 7.17 -1.39
C LYS A 78 -13.16 7.77 -0.99
N THR A 79 -14.24 7.04 -1.25
CA THR A 79 -15.59 7.47 -0.87
C THR A 79 -15.70 7.60 0.65
N GLY A 80 -15.22 6.63 1.42
CA GLY A 80 -15.21 6.67 2.87
C GLY A 80 -14.38 7.85 3.42
N ILE A 81 -13.15 8.05 2.92
CA ILE A 81 -12.27 9.15 3.34
C ILE A 81 -12.91 10.53 3.06
N LYS A 82 -13.52 10.71 1.89
CA LYS A 82 -14.19 11.97 1.55
C LYS A 82 -15.38 12.29 2.47
N ASN A 83 -16.05 11.24 2.94
CA ASN A 83 -17.25 11.37 3.79
C ASN A 83 -16.97 11.24 5.28
N SER A 84 -15.69 11.11 5.67
CA SER A 84 -15.26 11.04 7.06
C SER A 84 -15.26 12.43 7.70
N LEU A 85 -15.61 12.47 8.99
CA LEU A 85 -15.66 13.70 9.79
C LEU A 85 -14.31 14.02 10.44
N TYR A 86 -13.54 12.99 10.82
CA TYR A 86 -12.39 13.14 11.70
C TYR A 86 -11.05 13.09 10.97
N ASP A 87 -10.02 13.63 11.61
CA ASP A 87 -8.68 13.76 11.05
C ASP A 87 -7.87 12.46 11.07
N TRP A 88 -8.26 11.51 11.89
CA TRP A 88 -7.70 10.18 11.88
C TRP A 88 -8.63 9.20 11.17
N ILE A 89 -8.06 8.46 10.24
CA ILE A 89 -8.75 7.46 9.44
C ILE A 89 -8.23 6.09 9.84
N MET A 90 -9.15 5.17 10.07
CA MET A 90 -8.85 3.77 10.11
C MET A 90 -9.48 3.08 8.91
N ILE A 91 -8.75 2.15 8.32
CA ILE A 91 -9.27 1.21 7.32
C ILE A 91 -9.22 -0.18 7.94
N ILE A 92 -10.29 -0.94 7.76
CA ILE A 92 -10.36 -2.36 8.10
C ILE A 92 -11.27 -3.07 7.08
N ASP A 93 -10.84 -4.25 6.60
CA ASP A 93 -11.65 -5.02 5.64
C ASP A 93 -12.83 -5.71 6.34
N GLY A 94 -13.97 -5.80 5.63
CA GLY A 94 -15.22 -6.38 6.14
C GLY A 94 -15.26 -7.92 6.17
N ASP A 95 -14.16 -8.59 5.82
CA ASP A 95 -14.08 -10.05 5.62
C ASP A 95 -13.72 -10.86 6.89
N GLY A 96 -13.55 -10.18 8.02
CA GLY A 96 -13.24 -10.80 9.31
C GLY A 96 -11.82 -11.38 9.44
N THR A 97 -10.90 -11.02 8.54
CA THR A 97 -9.52 -11.54 8.59
C THR A 97 -8.62 -10.78 9.56
N TYR A 98 -8.96 -9.56 9.92
CA TYR A 98 -8.18 -8.71 10.81
C TYR A 98 -8.64 -8.79 12.26
N PRO A 99 -7.71 -8.90 13.23
CA PRO A 99 -8.04 -8.89 14.64
C PRO A 99 -8.47 -7.48 15.07
N VAL A 100 -9.66 -7.34 15.63
CA VAL A 100 -10.20 -6.04 16.06
C VAL A 100 -9.70 -5.69 17.47
N ASP A 101 -9.40 -6.69 18.27
CA ASP A 101 -8.93 -6.58 19.65
C ASP A 101 -7.61 -5.79 19.84
N VAL A 102 -6.79 -5.70 18.77
CA VAL A 102 -5.53 -4.92 18.80
C VAL A 102 -5.74 -3.41 18.57
N LEU A 103 -6.96 -2.96 18.28
CA LEU A 103 -7.25 -1.55 18.00
C LEU A 103 -6.83 -0.59 19.12
N PRO A 104 -7.09 -0.88 20.40
CA PRO A 104 -6.69 0.00 21.49
C PRO A 104 -5.19 0.25 21.53
N GLU A 105 -4.38 -0.78 21.23
CA GLU A 105 -2.93 -0.68 21.18
C GLU A 105 -2.45 0.09 19.94
N MET A 106 -3.04 -0.16 18.78
CA MET A 106 -2.72 0.59 17.56
C MET A 106 -3.07 2.08 17.71
N ILE A 107 -4.18 2.41 18.37
CA ILE A 107 -4.59 3.81 18.62
C ILE A 107 -3.57 4.53 19.51
N LYS A 108 -3.01 3.90 20.53
CA LYS A 108 -1.97 4.50 21.38
C LYS A 108 -0.74 4.92 20.58
N GLU A 109 -0.41 4.20 19.52
CA GLU A 109 0.73 4.52 18.67
C GLU A 109 0.54 5.79 17.84
N THR A 110 -0.68 6.31 17.70
CA THR A 110 -0.96 7.57 16.98
C THR A 110 -0.36 8.81 17.67
N GLU A 111 0.05 8.69 18.93
CA GLU A 111 0.78 9.75 19.64
C GLU A 111 2.18 9.99 19.06
N ARG A 112 2.76 8.99 18.40
CA ARG A 112 4.15 9.01 17.91
C ARG A 112 4.28 8.85 16.39
N TYR A 113 3.27 8.28 15.74
CA TYR A 113 3.34 7.92 14.34
C TYR A 113 2.19 8.53 13.56
N ASP A 114 2.48 8.94 12.32
CA ASP A 114 1.47 9.47 11.40
C ASP A 114 0.67 8.37 10.71
N MET A 115 1.24 7.14 10.66
CA MET A 115 0.58 5.96 10.13
C MET A 115 1.00 4.71 10.89
N ILE A 116 0.01 3.91 11.28
CA ILE A 116 0.19 2.58 11.89
C ILE A 116 -0.41 1.54 10.94
N ILE A 117 0.38 0.54 10.56
CA ILE A 117 -0.03 -0.53 9.64
C ILE A 117 -0.02 -1.84 10.42
N GLY A 118 -1.16 -2.51 10.50
CA GLY A 118 -1.25 -3.87 11.04
C GLY A 118 -0.51 -4.85 10.11
N ALA A 119 0.74 -5.17 10.44
CA ALA A 119 1.58 -6.05 9.64
C ALA A 119 1.28 -7.52 9.95
N ARG A 120 0.79 -8.25 8.96
CA ARG A 120 0.45 -9.68 9.09
C ARG A 120 1.70 -10.53 9.32
N ASP A 121 1.67 -11.40 10.32
CA ASP A 121 2.77 -12.32 10.58
C ASP A 121 3.08 -13.17 9.33
N ARG A 122 4.38 -13.35 9.06
CA ARG A 122 4.90 -14.18 7.95
C ARG A 122 4.51 -15.66 8.08
N ASN A 123 4.26 -16.11 9.30
CA ASN A 123 3.89 -17.49 9.62
C ASN A 123 2.38 -17.74 9.58
N SER A 124 1.56 -16.75 9.21
CA SER A 124 0.10 -16.92 9.11
C SER A 124 -0.22 -18.13 8.24
N ARG A 125 -0.87 -19.12 8.84
CA ARG A 125 -1.33 -20.35 8.18
C ARG A 125 -2.40 -19.97 7.16
N GLY A 126 -2.14 -20.19 5.86
CA GLY A 126 -3.15 -19.98 4.81
C GLY A 126 -2.70 -19.25 3.56
N ILE A 127 -1.45 -18.77 3.48
CA ILE A 127 -0.93 -18.15 2.24
C ILE A 127 -0.17 -19.22 1.43
N PRO A 128 -0.55 -19.53 0.16
CA PRO A 128 0.20 -20.44 -0.70
C PRO A 128 1.66 -19.99 -0.87
N SER A 129 2.59 -20.95 -0.97
CA SER A 129 4.05 -20.69 -1.05
C SER A 129 4.44 -19.77 -2.20
N GLU A 130 3.81 -19.92 -3.36
CA GLU A 130 4.02 -19.09 -4.56
C GLU A 130 3.67 -17.61 -4.30
N ARG A 131 2.57 -17.37 -3.58
CA ARG A 131 2.16 -16.02 -3.19
C ARG A 131 3.08 -15.42 -2.12
N LYS A 132 3.69 -16.25 -1.26
CA LYS A 132 4.69 -15.80 -0.27
C LYS A 132 5.93 -15.25 -0.94
N PHE A 133 6.44 -15.94 -1.99
CA PHE A 133 7.60 -15.47 -2.75
C PHE A 133 7.33 -14.12 -3.41
N ALA A 134 6.22 -14.00 -4.15
CA ALA A 134 5.83 -12.76 -4.81
C ALA A 134 5.64 -11.59 -3.81
N LYS A 135 4.99 -11.85 -2.67
CA LYS A 135 4.80 -10.86 -1.59
C LYS A 135 6.16 -10.42 -1.02
N ASN A 136 7.05 -11.37 -0.72
CA ASN A 136 8.37 -11.06 -0.16
C ASN A 136 9.24 -10.26 -1.14
N PHE A 137 9.19 -10.61 -2.42
CA PHE A 137 9.88 -9.85 -3.47
C PHE A 137 9.37 -8.41 -3.53
N LEU A 138 8.04 -8.21 -3.58
CA LEU A 138 7.44 -6.87 -3.61
C LEU A 138 7.78 -6.05 -2.37
N ASN A 139 7.73 -6.65 -1.18
CA ASN A 139 8.08 -5.96 0.06
C ASN A 139 9.57 -5.55 0.07
N ARG A 140 10.48 -6.43 -0.37
CA ARG A 140 11.91 -6.11 -0.47
C ARG A 140 12.18 -5.04 -1.53
N PHE A 141 11.54 -5.15 -2.68
CA PHE A 141 11.68 -4.17 -3.75
C PHE A 141 11.18 -2.78 -3.32
N ALA A 142 9.98 -2.72 -2.71
CA ALA A 142 9.45 -1.49 -2.15
C ALA A 142 10.37 -0.94 -1.01
N GLY A 143 10.92 -1.82 -0.19
CA GLY A 143 11.89 -1.47 0.85
C GLY A 143 13.17 -0.86 0.27
N TYR A 144 13.74 -1.45 -0.78
CA TYR A 144 14.88 -0.90 -1.51
C TYR A 144 14.59 0.50 -2.04
N LEU A 145 13.43 0.68 -2.67
CA LEU A 145 13.03 1.95 -3.28
C LEU A 145 12.79 3.05 -2.23
N THR A 146 12.18 2.73 -1.10
CA THR A 146 11.91 3.69 -0.01
C THR A 146 13.08 3.89 0.94
N GLY A 147 14.03 2.93 0.97
CA GLY A 147 15.12 2.91 1.96
C GLY A 147 14.66 2.51 3.36
N LYS A 148 13.48 1.90 3.51
CA LYS A 148 12.89 1.48 4.79
C LYS A 148 12.53 -0.01 4.75
N HIS A 149 12.60 -0.69 5.89
CA HIS A 149 12.13 -2.08 5.97
C HIS A 149 10.60 -2.13 5.93
N ILE A 150 10.05 -2.94 5.00
CA ILE A 150 8.60 -3.09 4.81
C ILE A 150 8.22 -4.56 5.04
N PRO A 151 7.67 -4.92 6.20
CA PRO A 151 7.24 -6.29 6.49
C PRO A 151 5.94 -6.65 5.76
N ASP A 152 5.01 -5.71 5.61
CA ASP A 152 3.76 -5.90 4.90
C ASP A 152 3.30 -4.64 4.16
N LEU A 153 3.43 -4.66 2.82
CA LEU A 153 3.10 -3.54 1.95
C LEU A 153 1.59 -3.33 1.77
N ASN A 154 0.82 -4.43 1.79
CA ASN A 154 -0.57 -4.46 1.31
C ASN A 154 -1.60 -4.76 2.41
N SER A 155 -1.26 -4.58 3.69
CA SER A 155 -2.24 -4.78 4.75
C SER A 155 -3.44 -3.85 4.59
N GLY A 156 -4.65 -4.37 4.76
CA GLY A 156 -5.90 -3.61 4.75
C GLY A 156 -6.19 -2.93 6.09
N MET A 157 -5.53 -3.34 7.18
CA MET A 157 -5.73 -2.75 8.50
C MET A 157 -4.69 -1.67 8.78
N ARG A 158 -5.12 -0.43 8.92
CA ARG A 158 -4.23 0.69 9.20
C ARG A 158 -4.94 1.91 9.77
N ILE A 159 -4.22 2.67 10.59
CA ILE A 159 -4.63 3.98 11.08
C ILE A 159 -3.68 5.02 10.52
N PHE A 160 -4.19 6.15 10.02
CA PHE A 160 -3.36 7.21 9.44
C PHE A 160 -4.05 8.58 9.48
N LYS A 161 -3.29 9.64 9.40
CA LYS A 161 -3.82 11.02 9.29
C LYS A 161 -4.51 11.23 7.94
N LYS A 162 -5.72 11.75 7.95
CA LYS A 162 -6.53 12.04 6.75
C LYS A 162 -5.80 12.94 5.76
N GLU A 163 -5.05 13.92 6.25
CA GLU A 163 -4.26 14.85 5.43
C GLU A 163 -3.27 14.12 4.51
N LEU A 164 -2.66 13.01 4.99
CA LEU A 164 -1.76 12.19 4.19
C LEU A 164 -2.46 11.66 2.93
N ALA A 165 -3.69 11.17 3.05
CA ALA A 165 -4.45 10.71 1.90
C ALA A 165 -4.89 11.88 1.00
N LEU A 166 -5.31 13.00 1.57
CA LEU A 166 -5.78 14.15 0.80
C LEU A 166 -4.66 14.82 0.02
N LYS A 167 -3.47 14.98 0.61
CA LYS A 167 -2.30 15.59 -0.04
C LYS A 167 -1.85 14.87 -1.30
N TYR A 168 -2.01 13.54 -1.35
CA TYR A 168 -1.57 12.70 -2.47
C TYR A 168 -2.73 12.03 -3.20
N TRP A 169 -3.90 12.64 -3.15
CA TRP A 169 -5.17 12.08 -3.62
C TRP A 169 -5.13 11.50 -5.03
N GLU A 170 -4.49 12.22 -5.95
CA GLU A 170 -4.41 11.84 -7.36
C GLU A 170 -3.55 10.60 -7.64
N LEU A 171 -2.69 10.22 -6.69
CA LEU A 171 -1.86 9.03 -6.83
C LEU A 171 -2.61 7.73 -6.49
N PHE A 172 -3.71 7.82 -5.75
CA PHE A 172 -4.44 6.64 -5.30
C PHE A 172 -5.30 6.02 -6.40
N PRO A 173 -5.09 4.72 -6.71
CA PRO A 173 -5.91 4.00 -7.68
C PRO A 173 -7.31 3.71 -7.12
N ASN A 174 -8.29 3.52 -8.03
CA ASN A 174 -9.65 3.16 -7.63
C ASN A 174 -9.83 1.66 -7.35
N ARG A 175 -8.90 0.82 -7.78
CA ARG A 175 -8.93 -0.64 -7.56
C ARG A 175 -7.98 -1.06 -6.44
N PHE A 176 -7.47 -2.29 -6.52
CA PHE A 176 -6.41 -2.78 -5.62
C PHE A 176 -5.22 -1.83 -5.65
N SER A 177 -4.40 -1.87 -4.63
CA SER A 177 -3.18 -1.07 -4.52
C SER A 177 -3.32 0.31 -3.86
N PHE A 178 -4.51 0.70 -3.40
CA PHE A 178 -4.66 1.91 -2.57
C PHE A 178 -3.72 1.86 -1.36
N THR A 179 -3.76 0.74 -0.64
CA THR A 179 -2.93 0.49 0.56
C THR A 179 -1.43 0.49 0.25
N THR A 180 -1.02 -0.09 -0.90
CA THR A 180 0.36 -0.04 -1.39
C THR A 180 0.80 1.40 -1.65
N THR A 181 -0.03 2.17 -2.36
CA THR A 181 0.25 3.58 -2.65
C THR A 181 0.41 4.38 -1.36
N LEU A 182 -0.50 4.19 -0.39
CA LEU A 182 -0.46 4.89 0.89
C LEU A 182 0.84 4.57 1.66
N THR A 183 1.25 3.31 1.70
CA THR A 183 2.52 2.90 2.33
C THR A 183 3.73 3.56 1.63
N MET A 184 3.78 3.49 0.30
CA MET A 184 4.89 4.07 -0.47
C MET A 184 4.97 5.58 -0.33
N VAL A 185 3.83 6.26 -0.37
CA VAL A 185 3.74 7.72 -0.15
C VAL A 185 4.24 8.09 1.23
N SER A 186 3.74 7.45 2.27
CA SER A 186 4.12 7.72 3.66
C SER A 186 5.63 7.57 3.86
N LEU A 187 6.20 6.44 3.46
CA LEU A 187 7.63 6.16 3.65
C LEU A 187 8.54 7.05 2.79
N SER A 188 8.10 7.42 1.58
CA SER A 188 8.90 8.26 0.67
C SER A 188 8.91 9.73 1.06
N HIS A 189 7.93 10.20 1.82
CA HIS A 189 7.81 11.59 2.27
C HIS A 189 8.17 11.80 3.74
N GLY A 190 8.76 10.80 4.38
CA GLY A 190 9.27 10.94 5.74
C GLY A 190 8.21 10.96 6.83
N TYR A 191 6.96 10.53 6.52
CA TYR A 191 5.97 10.33 7.58
C TYR A 191 6.39 9.19 8.50
N GLU A 192 6.24 9.41 9.80
CA GLU A 192 6.57 8.41 10.79
C GLU A 192 5.56 7.25 10.71
N THR A 193 6.06 6.09 10.28
CA THR A 193 5.23 4.91 10.01
C THR A 193 5.66 3.74 10.88
N LYS A 194 4.72 3.15 11.61
CA LYS A 194 4.92 1.94 12.40
C LYS A 194 4.24 0.74 11.76
N PHE A 195 4.97 -0.37 11.67
CA PHE A 195 4.40 -1.67 11.36
C PHE A 195 4.12 -2.40 12.67
N PHE A 196 2.83 -2.52 13.01
CA PHE A 196 2.37 -3.18 14.22
C PHE A 196 2.09 -4.66 13.90
N PRO A 197 2.74 -5.63 14.56
CA PRO A 197 2.52 -7.05 14.26
C PRO A 197 1.12 -7.47 14.66
N ILE A 198 0.41 -8.15 13.75
CA ILE A 198 -0.93 -8.66 13.97
C ILE A 198 -1.06 -10.12 13.54
N SER A 199 -1.91 -10.87 14.24
CA SER A 199 -2.41 -12.15 13.79
C SER A 199 -3.32 -11.94 12.57
N TYR A 200 -3.35 -12.90 11.65
CA TYR A 200 -4.21 -12.83 10.47
C TYR A 200 -5.05 -14.09 10.39
N HIS A 201 -6.36 -13.93 10.47
CA HIS A 201 -7.29 -15.04 10.45
C HIS A 201 -7.55 -15.55 9.03
N LYS A 202 -8.00 -16.78 8.90
CA LYS A 202 -8.40 -17.34 7.61
C LYS A 202 -9.67 -16.62 7.13
N ARG A 203 -9.63 -16.11 5.89
CA ARG A 203 -10.79 -15.45 5.28
C ARG A 203 -11.97 -16.42 5.19
N LYS A 204 -13.15 -15.93 5.53
CA LYS A 204 -14.42 -16.52 5.18
C LYS A 204 -14.77 -16.00 3.78
N GLY A 205 -15.05 -16.88 2.81
CA GLY A 205 -15.34 -16.49 1.43
C GLY A 205 -14.15 -16.54 0.45
N LYS A 206 -14.37 -16.08 -0.80
CA LYS A 206 -13.41 -16.19 -1.92
C LYS A 206 -12.50 -14.96 -2.02
N SER A 207 -11.21 -15.17 -2.24
CA SER A 207 -10.25 -14.09 -2.50
C SER A 207 -10.42 -13.53 -3.92
N SER A 208 -10.52 -12.22 -4.06
CA SER A 208 -10.60 -11.53 -5.36
C SER A 208 -9.23 -11.24 -6.00
N ILE A 209 -8.12 -11.51 -5.31
CA ILE A 209 -6.74 -11.26 -5.82
C ILE A 209 -6.34 -12.37 -6.79
N ARG A 210 -5.95 -12.00 -8.01
CA ARG A 210 -5.51 -12.90 -9.09
C ARG A 210 -3.97 -12.88 -9.22
N PRO A 211 -3.33 -13.96 -9.76
CA PRO A 211 -1.87 -13.96 -10.04
C PRO A 211 -1.40 -12.82 -10.93
N ALA A 212 -2.22 -12.40 -11.90
CA ALA A 212 -1.93 -11.25 -12.76
C ALA A 212 -1.79 -9.91 -12.00
N ASP A 213 -2.32 -9.82 -10.79
CA ASP A 213 -2.20 -8.61 -9.96
C ASP A 213 -0.75 -8.36 -9.51
N PHE A 214 0.11 -9.40 -9.49
CA PHE A 214 1.54 -9.25 -9.19
C PHE A 214 2.23 -8.26 -10.12
N PHE A 215 2.04 -8.38 -11.43
CA PHE A 215 2.62 -7.45 -12.40
C PHE A 215 2.03 -6.04 -12.26
N SER A 216 0.75 -5.94 -11.93
CA SER A 216 0.10 -4.67 -11.65
C SER A 216 0.70 -3.99 -10.42
N PHE A 217 0.98 -4.75 -9.36
CA PHE A 217 1.67 -4.25 -8.16
C PHE A 217 3.11 -3.82 -8.47
N LEU A 218 3.85 -4.63 -9.22
CA LEU A 218 5.23 -4.31 -9.61
C LEU A 218 5.28 -3.02 -10.43
N LYS A 219 4.41 -2.89 -11.44
CA LYS A 219 4.26 -1.68 -12.26
C LYS A 219 3.93 -0.46 -11.39
N LEU A 220 3.03 -0.62 -10.42
CA LEU A 220 2.67 0.47 -9.51
C LEU A 220 3.85 0.88 -8.63
N VAL A 221 4.53 -0.07 -7.99
CA VAL A 221 5.68 0.22 -7.12
C VAL A 221 6.78 0.92 -7.91
N THR A 222 7.07 0.45 -9.13
CA THR A 222 8.03 1.11 -10.03
C THR A 222 7.57 2.52 -10.40
N LYS A 223 6.29 2.70 -10.78
CA LYS A 223 5.73 4.03 -11.10
C LYS A 223 5.85 4.99 -9.92
N LEU A 224 5.50 4.55 -8.72
CA LEU A 224 5.62 5.38 -7.51
C LEU A 224 7.07 5.69 -7.18
N SER A 225 7.99 4.74 -7.43
CA SER A 225 9.41 5.00 -7.26
C SER A 225 9.94 6.05 -8.23
N LEU A 226 9.57 5.97 -9.50
CA LEU A 226 9.89 7.01 -10.49
C LEU A 226 9.34 8.38 -10.09
N PHE A 227 8.20 8.39 -9.41
CA PHE A 227 7.59 9.63 -8.93
C PHE A 227 8.25 10.20 -7.66
N PHE A 228 8.89 9.37 -6.83
CA PHE A 228 9.44 9.81 -5.54
C PHE A 228 10.97 9.75 -5.44
N ARG A 229 11.60 8.76 -6.08
CA ARG A 229 13.05 8.49 -6.04
C ARG A 229 13.55 7.88 -7.34
N PRO A 230 13.53 8.62 -8.46
CA PRO A 230 13.88 8.09 -9.77
C PRO A 230 15.30 7.54 -9.86
N ILE A 231 16.26 8.10 -9.13
CA ILE A 231 17.64 7.61 -9.12
C ILE A 231 17.75 6.14 -8.67
N LYS A 232 16.84 5.67 -7.81
CA LYS A 232 16.78 4.26 -7.37
C LYS A 232 16.38 3.29 -8.48
N VAL A 233 15.79 3.80 -9.57
CA VAL A 233 15.44 3.01 -10.76
C VAL A 233 16.47 3.20 -11.85
N PHE A 234 16.79 4.44 -12.18
CA PHE A 234 17.72 4.76 -13.27
C PHE A 234 19.19 4.45 -12.94
N GLY A 235 19.62 4.57 -11.68
CA GLY A 235 20.99 4.26 -11.27
C GLY A 235 21.38 2.80 -11.53
N PRO A 236 20.65 1.80 -11.03
CA PRO A 236 20.91 0.38 -11.34
C PRO A 236 20.78 0.05 -12.82
N LEU A 237 19.82 0.68 -13.54
CA LEU A 237 19.67 0.49 -14.98
C LEU A 237 20.90 1.00 -15.74
N SER A 238 21.39 2.20 -15.42
CA SER A 238 22.62 2.76 -15.96
C SER A 238 23.82 1.87 -15.67
N LEU A 239 23.96 1.40 -14.43
CA LEU A 239 25.06 0.49 -14.05
C LEU A 239 24.99 -0.84 -14.84
N PHE A 240 23.79 -1.39 -15.03
CA PHE A 240 23.61 -2.60 -15.85
C PHE A 240 24.07 -2.40 -17.30
N VAL A 241 23.67 -1.29 -17.92
CA VAL A 241 24.09 -0.94 -19.31
C VAL A 241 25.61 -0.73 -19.38
N PHE A 242 26.19 -0.06 -18.36
CA PHE A 242 27.64 0.14 -18.30
C PHE A 242 28.41 -1.18 -18.15
N ILE A 243 27.94 -2.10 -17.30
CA ILE A 243 28.52 -3.45 -17.16
C ILE A 243 28.44 -4.20 -18.49
N ALA A 244 27.33 -4.11 -19.24
CA ALA A 244 27.20 -4.72 -20.55
C ALA A 244 28.25 -4.18 -21.54
N ALA A 245 28.53 -2.88 -21.51
CA ALA A 245 29.64 -2.30 -22.30
C ALA A 245 31.00 -2.88 -21.89
N LEU A 246 31.27 -3.02 -20.58
CA LEU A 246 32.52 -3.60 -20.10
C LEU A 246 32.67 -5.09 -20.48
N VAL A 247 31.57 -5.84 -20.53
CA VAL A 247 31.58 -7.24 -20.99
C VAL A 247 32.01 -7.31 -22.48
N ILE A 248 31.52 -6.40 -23.34
CA ILE A 248 31.94 -6.33 -24.76
C ILE A 248 33.43 -6.01 -24.86
N LEU A 249 33.89 -5.03 -24.10
CA LEU A 249 35.32 -4.69 -24.05
C LEU A 249 36.16 -5.87 -23.58
N GLY A 250 35.76 -6.53 -22.49
CA GLY A 250 36.46 -7.71 -21.95
C GLY A 250 36.46 -8.87 -22.93
N SER A 251 35.38 -9.14 -23.64
CA SER A 251 35.30 -10.23 -24.63
C SER A 251 36.32 -10.07 -25.75
N PHE A 252 36.61 -8.86 -26.14
CA PHE A 252 37.68 -8.57 -27.10
C PHE A 252 39.09 -8.83 -26.51
N PHE A 253 39.36 -8.27 -25.33
CA PHE A 253 40.69 -8.42 -24.70
C PHE A 253 41.04 -9.87 -24.34
N PHE A 254 40.06 -10.68 -23.97
CA PHE A 254 40.25 -12.10 -23.65
C PHE A 254 40.16 -13.03 -24.87
N GLY A 255 40.06 -12.47 -26.10
CA GLY A 255 40.08 -13.25 -27.35
C GLY A 255 38.80 -14.03 -27.65
N PHE A 256 37.70 -13.74 -26.97
CA PHE A 256 36.39 -14.37 -27.27
C PHE A 256 35.73 -13.81 -28.54
N THR A 257 36.19 -12.63 -29.02
CA THR A 257 35.71 -12.01 -30.27
C THR A 257 36.93 -11.56 -31.08
N GLU A 258 36.95 -11.86 -32.38
CA GLU A 258 38.02 -11.45 -33.30
C GLU A 258 38.03 -9.95 -33.61
N LYS A 259 36.82 -9.31 -33.53
CA LYS A 259 36.66 -7.88 -33.81
C LYS A 259 36.13 -7.16 -32.60
N PHE A 260 36.71 -6.01 -32.30
CA PHE A 260 36.17 -5.10 -31.31
C PHE A 260 34.92 -4.38 -31.87
N LEU A 261 33.81 -4.45 -31.14
CA LEU A 261 32.57 -3.78 -31.48
C LEU A 261 32.59 -2.35 -30.93
N ASP A 262 33.48 -1.52 -31.46
CA ASP A 262 33.74 -0.14 -31.00
C ASP A 262 32.48 0.73 -30.96
N THR A 263 31.72 0.73 -32.04
CA THR A 263 30.45 1.48 -32.12
C THR A 263 29.44 1.03 -31.06
N THR A 264 29.33 -0.29 -30.83
CA THR A 264 28.41 -0.84 -29.82
C THR A 264 28.88 -0.49 -28.42
N PHE A 265 30.19 -0.58 -28.15
CA PHE A 265 30.76 -0.20 -26.86
C PHE A 265 30.51 1.30 -26.55
N VAL A 266 30.87 2.19 -27.50
CA VAL A 266 30.67 3.63 -27.32
C VAL A 266 29.19 3.98 -27.13
N THR A 267 28.32 3.35 -27.92
CA THR A 267 26.85 3.56 -27.79
C THR A 267 26.32 3.15 -26.42
N LEU A 268 26.76 1.98 -25.89
CA LEU A 268 26.34 1.54 -24.57
C LEU A 268 26.88 2.42 -23.45
N VAL A 269 28.12 2.89 -23.55
CA VAL A 269 28.70 3.82 -22.57
C VAL A 269 27.93 5.13 -22.59
N ALA A 270 27.65 5.70 -23.78
CA ALA A 270 26.87 6.92 -23.90
C ALA A 270 25.45 6.74 -23.34
N LEU A 271 24.80 5.62 -23.63
CA LEU A 271 23.46 5.31 -23.10
C LEU A 271 23.48 5.17 -21.58
N ALA A 272 24.49 4.54 -21.01
CA ALA A 272 24.65 4.42 -19.55
C ALA A 272 24.77 5.82 -18.90
N ILE A 273 25.62 6.68 -19.42
CA ILE A 273 25.82 8.04 -18.93
C ILE A 273 24.51 8.84 -19.05
N GLN A 274 23.84 8.81 -20.21
CA GLN A 274 22.57 9.49 -20.41
C GLN A 274 21.49 9.02 -19.45
N THR A 275 21.37 7.71 -19.23
CA THR A 275 20.41 7.11 -18.30
C THR A 275 20.65 7.56 -16.86
N PHE A 276 21.93 7.64 -16.46
CA PHE A 276 22.30 8.13 -15.13
C PHE A 276 21.91 9.60 -14.94
N PHE A 277 22.30 10.47 -15.88
CA PHE A 277 21.99 11.90 -15.81
C PHE A 277 20.49 12.15 -15.88
N PHE A 278 19.73 11.37 -16.67
CA PHE A 278 18.27 11.45 -16.69
C PHE A 278 17.67 11.15 -15.32
N GLY A 279 18.18 10.12 -14.65
CA GLY A 279 17.77 9.78 -13.28
C GLY A 279 18.09 10.89 -12.28
N LEU A 280 19.27 11.50 -12.39
CA LEU A 280 19.70 12.60 -11.53
C LEU A 280 18.86 13.86 -11.74
N LEU A 281 18.61 14.24 -12.99
CA LEU A 281 17.75 15.39 -13.31
C LEU A 281 16.31 15.19 -12.80
N ALA A 282 15.77 14.00 -12.98
CA ALA A 282 14.44 13.68 -12.46
C ALA A 282 14.38 13.80 -10.93
N GLU A 283 15.43 13.35 -10.20
CA GLU A 283 15.55 13.49 -8.74
C GLU A 283 15.55 14.96 -8.32
N ILE A 284 16.35 15.81 -9.00
CA ILE A 284 16.45 17.26 -8.74
C ILE A 284 15.10 17.95 -8.95
N VAL A 285 14.40 17.63 -10.06
CA VAL A 285 13.07 18.22 -10.36
C VAL A 285 12.05 17.88 -9.28
N ILE A 286 12.07 16.63 -8.78
CA ILE A 286 11.16 16.21 -7.72
C ILE A 286 11.52 16.86 -6.39
N HIS A 287 12.81 17.01 -6.10
CA HIS A 287 13.26 17.67 -4.86
C HIS A 287 12.84 19.14 -4.82
N ASN A 288 13.00 19.86 -5.91
CA ASN A 288 12.60 21.27 -6.00
C ASN A 288 11.08 21.52 -5.94
N ARG A 289 10.24 20.50 -6.23
CA ARG A 289 8.77 20.60 -6.06
C ARG A 289 8.30 20.41 -4.61
N LYS A 290 9.20 20.03 -3.71
CA LYS A 290 8.86 19.82 -2.28
C LYS A 290 8.97 21.10 -1.44
N HIS A 291 9.55 22.13 -1.99
CA HIS A 291 9.64 23.49 -1.46
C HIS A 291 8.74 24.43 -2.27
#